data_b51182e8a145015a3d94c634839c2661
#
_entry.id   b51182e8a145015a3d94c634839c2661
#
_cell.length_a   1.000
_cell.length_b   1.000
_cell.length_c   1.000
_cell.angle_alpha   90.00
_cell.angle_beta   90.00
_cell.angle_gamma   90.00
#
_symmetry.space_group_name_H-M   'P 1'
#
loop_
_entity.id
_entity.type
_entity.pdbx_description
1 polymer ?
#
loop_
_entity_poly.entity_id
_entity_poly.type
_entity_poly.pdbx_seq_one_letter_code
_entity_poly.pdbx_strand_id
1 'polypeptide(L)' 'MSKKEKEPTYKLFDKEYNQEELNALTDEQKTMIQHRYDLMNKIGRAEFNLVQMRFGLKAFEDGLKATFEEE' A
#
# COMPACT_ATOMS: atom_id res chain seq x y z
N MET A 1 -25.61 -0.38 -25.15
CA MET A 1 -25.57 -0.73 -24.53
C MET A 1 -25.00 -0.59 -23.89
N SER A 2 -25.03 -0.46 -23.68
CA SER A 2 -24.41 -0.24 -22.98
C SER A 2 -24.00 -0.98 -22.19
N LYS A 3 -23.25 -1.20 -21.98
CA LYS A 3 -22.96 -1.89 -21.14
C LYS A 3 -23.07 -1.35 -20.02
N LYS A 4 -23.69 -1.70 -19.28
CA LYS A 4 -23.82 -1.24 -18.17
C LYS A 4 -22.66 -1.33 -17.46
N GLU A 5 -22.13 -0.36 -17.03
CA GLU A 5 -21.03 -0.42 -16.27
C GLU A 5 -21.31 -0.92 -14.98
N LYS A 6 -20.49 -1.70 -14.37
CA LYS A 6 -20.63 -2.10 -13.03
C LYS A 6 -20.38 -0.96 -12.18
N GLU A 7 -21.19 -0.75 -11.18
CA GLU A 7 -20.92 0.25 -10.19
C GLU A 7 -19.65 -0.09 -9.48
N PRO A 8 -18.87 0.90 -9.13
CA PRO A 8 -17.66 0.62 -8.35
C PRO A 8 -18.06 0.02 -7.02
N THR A 9 -17.32 -0.98 -6.60
CA THR A 9 -17.52 -1.58 -5.30
C THR A 9 -16.24 -1.50 -4.53
N TYR A 10 -16.37 -1.59 -3.21
CA TYR A 10 -15.23 -1.55 -2.31
C TYR A 10 -15.20 -2.87 -1.57
N LYS A 11 -14.12 -3.59 -1.70
CA LYS A 11 -14.02 -4.87 -1.03
C LYS A 11 -13.38 -4.69 0.32
N LEU A 12 -14.10 -5.13 1.35
CA LEU A 12 -13.62 -5.04 2.70
C LEU A 12 -13.66 -6.43 3.28
N PHE A 13 -12.49 -6.99 3.54
CA PHE A 13 -12.35 -8.37 3.97
C PHE A 13 -12.91 -9.26 2.87
N ASP A 14 -13.96 -10.02 3.14
CA ASP A 14 -14.48 -10.92 2.13
C ASP A 14 -15.75 -10.43 1.47
N LYS A 15 -16.17 -9.22 1.78
CA LYS A 15 -17.44 -8.74 1.28
C LYS A 15 -17.24 -7.48 0.46
N GLU A 16 -17.98 -7.37 -0.63
CA GLU A 16 -17.96 -6.18 -1.45
C GLU A 16 -19.13 -5.29 -1.09
N TYR A 17 -18.88 -4.00 -1.03
CA TYR A 17 -19.89 -3.02 -0.68
C TYR A 17 -20.04 -2.05 -1.84
N ASN A 18 -21.30 -1.75 -2.19
CA ASN A 18 -21.53 -0.73 -3.19
C ASN A 18 -21.65 0.62 -2.47
N GLN A 19 -21.84 1.68 -3.24
CA GLN A 19 -21.87 3.02 -2.67
C GLN A 19 -22.98 3.19 -1.65
N GLU A 20 -24.11 2.60 -1.93
CA GLU A 20 -25.25 2.70 -1.03
C GLU A 20 -24.93 2.03 0.29
N GLU A 21 -24.33 0.86 0.23
CA GLU A 21 -23.98 0.16 1.46
C GLU A 21 -22.91 0.90 2.24
N LEU A 22 -21.97 1.51 1.55
CA LEU A 22 -20.96 2.29 2.22
C LEU A 22 -21.56 3.49 2.91
N ASN A 23 -22.51 4.13 2.26
CA ASN A 23 -23.15 5.29 2.85
C ASN A 23 -23.97 4.93 4.08
N ALA A 24 -24.38 3.68 4.19
CA ALA A 24 -25.18 3.24 5.34
C ALA A 24 -24.32 2.87 6.55
N LEU A 25 -23.00 2.85 6.40
CA LEU A 25 -22.15 2.54 7.54
C LEU A 25 -22.17 3.67 8.55
N THR A 26 -21.85 3.34 9.78
CA THR A 26 -21.80 4.38 10.80
C THR A 26 -20.59 5.27 10.55
N ASP A 27 -20.62 6.43 11.16
CA ASP A 27 -19.49 7.36 11.03
C ASP A 27 -18.23 6.74 11.58
N GLU A 28 -18.34 6.01 12.67
CA GLU A 28 -17.19 5.35 13.25
C GLU A 28 -16.61 4.33 12.28
N GLN A 29 -17.46 3.55 11.64
CA GLN A 29 -17.00 2.56 10.68
C GLN A 29 -16.32 3.22 9.50
N LYS A 30 -16.89 4.31 9.01
CA LYS A 30 -16.29 5.02 7.88
C LYS A 30 -14.92 5.57 8.25
N THR A 31 -14.80 6.11 9.44
CA THR A 31 -13.53 6.65 9.88
C THR A 31 -12.47 5.55 9.98
N MET A 32 -12.86 4.40 10.51
CA MET A 32 -11.91 3.31 10.64
C MET A 32 -11.46 2.78 9.29
N ILE A 33 -12.36 2.77 8.32
CA ILE A 33 -12.00 2.35 6.98
C ILE A 33 -10.97 3.32 6.38
N GLN A 34 -11.17 4.61 6.62
CA GLN A 34 -10.23 5.59 6.12
C GLN A 34 -8.86 5.43 6.76
N HIS A 35 -8.83 5.18 8.06
CA HIS A 35 -7.56 4.96 8.74
C HIS A 35 -6.87 3.72 8.23
N ARG A 36 -7.64 2.66 7.98
CA ARG A 36 -7.07 1.44 7.46
C ARG A 36 -6.43 1.68 6.09
N TYR A 37 -7.14 2.38 5.24
CA TYR A 37 -6.62 2.67 3.91
C TYR A 37 -5.35 3.50 3.99
N ASP A 38 -5.35 4.50 4.86
CA ASP A 38 -4.21 5.36 5.02
C ASP A 38 -3.00 4.57 5.52
N LEU A 39 -3.23 3.69 6.48
CA LEU A 39 -2.13 2.88 7.02
C LEU A 39 -1.59 1.91 5.97
N MET A 40 -2.46 1.33 5.16
CA MET A 40 -2.01 0.44 4.10
C MET A 40 -1.12 1.18 3.12
N ASN A 41 -1.48 2.41 2.79
CA ASN A 41 -0.66 3.20 1.89
C ASN A 41 0.68 3.56 2.51
N LYS A 42 0.68 3.88 3.79
CA LYS A 42 1.93 4.21 4.48
C LYS A 42 2.84 3.01 4.57
N ILE A 43 2.26 1.84 4.82
CA ILE A 43 3.05 0.62 4.89
C ILE A 43 3.66 0.32 3.52
N GLY A 44 2.87 0.49 2.45
CA GLY A 44 3.39 0.25 1.12
C GLY A 44 4.55 1.17 0.78
N ARG A 45 4.44 2.45 1.16
CA ARG A 45 5.54 3.37 0.93
C ARG A 45 6.75 3.02 1.75
N ALA A 46 6.53 2.61 2.99
CA ALA A 46 7.64 2.24 3.85
C ALA A 46 8.35 1.02 3.31
N GLU A 47 7.60 0.06 2.79
CA GLU A 47 8.20 -1.12 2.20
C GLU A 47 9.01 -0.77 0.96
N PHE A 48 8.49 0.12 0.15
CA PHE A 48 9.21 0.56 -1.03
C PHE A 48 10.50 1.26 -0.63
N ASN A 49 10.41 2.14 0.37
CA ASN A 49 11.59 2.84 0.85
C ASN A 49 12.61 1.87 1.43
N LEU A 50 12.14 0.84 2.11
CA LEU A 50 13.03 -0.15 2.70
C LEU A 50 13.81 -0.90 1.62
N VAL A 51 13.12 -1.26 0.55
CA VAL A 51 13.78 -1.94 -0.56
C VAL A 51 14.86 -1.05 -1.15
N GLN A 52 14.53 0.23 -1.34
CA GLN A 52 15.53 1.16 -1.87
C GLN A 52 16.72 1.28 -0.95
N MET A 53 16.46 1.34 0.35
CA MET A 53 17.56 1.45 1.30
C MET A 53 18.42 0.21 1.31
N ARG A 54 17.82 -0.96 1.15
CA ARG A 54 18.58 -2.19 1.11
C ARG A 54 19.46 -2.27 -0.12
N PHE A 55 18.96 -1.84 -1.26
CA PHE A 55 19.76 -1.79 -2.46
C PHE A 55 20.92 -0.82 -2.31
N GLY A 56 20.65 0.34 -1.70
CA GLY A 56 21.69 1.31 -1.47
C GLY A 56 22.75 0.78 -0.54
N LEU A 57 22.34 0.12 0.52
CA LEU A 57 23.28 -0.45 1.47
C LEU A 57 24.18 -1.47 0.79
N LYS A 58 23.57 -2.34 -0.02
CA LYS A 58 24.35 -3.36 -0.68
C LYS A 58 25.36 -2.75 -1.64
N ALA A 59 24.95 -1.72 -2.36
CA ALA A 59 25.86 -1.06 -3.29
C ALA A 59 27.05 -0.47 -2.56
N PHE A 60 26.81 0.15 -1.42
CA PHE A 60 27.90 0.73 -0.64
C PHE A 60 28.77 -0.34 -0.02
N GLU A 61 28.17 -1.42 0.41
CA GLU A 61 28.97 -2.52 0.97
C GLU A 61 29.85 -3.14 -0.10
N ASP A 62 29.32 -3.32 -1.30
CA ASP A 62 30.09 -3.88 -2.38
C ASP A 62 31.26 -2.96 -2.75
N GLY A 63 30.97 -1.66 -2.79
CA GLY A 63 32.02 -0.70 -3.10
C GLY A 63 33.10 -0.67 -2.03
N LEU A 64 32.68 -0.71 -0.77
CA LEU A 64 33.63 -0.70 0.32
C LEU A 64 34.48 -1.94 0.28
N LYS A 65 33.90 -3.09 0.03
CA LYS A 65 34.64 -4.32 -0.03
C LYS A 65 35.66 -4.28 -1.16
N ALA A 66 35.29 -3.71 -2.28
CA ALA A 66 36.19 -3.61 -3.41
C ALA A 66 37.42 -2.78 -3.05
N THR A 67 37.25 -1.69 -2.29
CA THR A 67 38.39 -0.88 -1.93
C THR A 67 39.34 -1.62 -1.01
N PHE A 68 38.81 -2.42 -0.11
CA PHE A 68 39.68 -3.19 0.77
C PHE A 68 40.41 -4.27 0.00
N GLU A 69 39.77 -4.87 -0.96
CA GLU A 69 40.38 -5.92 -1.73
C GLU A 69 41.49 -5.40 -2.64
N GLU A 70 41.41 -4.15 -2.99
CA GLU A 70 42.45 -3.60 -3.84
C GLU A 70 43.77 -3.46 -3.11
N GLU A 71 43.74 -3.47 -1.81
CA GLU A 71 44.98 -3.41 -1.09
C GLU A 71 45.59 -4.74 -0.97
#